data_28921742bfcf9b3bec12a74dbf703d07
#
_entry.id   28921742bfcf9b3bec12a74dbf703d07
#
_cell.length_a   1.000
_cell.length_b   1.000
_cell.length_c   1.000
_cell.angle_alpha   90.00
_cell.angle_beta   90.00
_cell.angle_gamma   90.00
#
_symmetry.space_group_name_H-M   'P 1'
#
loop_
_entity.id
_entity.type
_entity.pdbx_description
1 polymer ?
#
loop_
_entity_poly.entity_id
_entity_poly.type
_entity_poly.pdbx_seq_one_letter_code
_entity_poly.pdbx_strand_id
1 'polypeptide(L)'
;MKKLLVASLALGIAGAAVAEDVTGVTRMVCASGQAQICLETGDCYAATPWELSVPDFVIIDTKKGTISTTKASGLDRSTEFTKAERKEGLIHLQGVEGGRAFSFVIHEQTGRLTAAIARDGISVTVFGACTAAKL
;
A
#
# COMPACT_ATOMS: atom_id res chain seq x y z
N MET A 1 39.16 45.49 11.69
CA MET A 1 38.21 44.55 12.30
C MET A 1 37.46 43.83 11.18
N LYS A 2 37.81 42.59 10.89
CA LYS A 2 37.11 41.78 9.86
C LYS A 2 36.03 40.96 10.54
N LYS A 3 34.76 41.26 10.24
CA LYS A 3 33.63 40.48 10.68
C LYS A 3 33.49 39.25 9.74
N LEU A 4 33.78 38.07 10.26
CA LEU A 4 33.47 36.80 9.58
C LEU A 4 31.95 36.52 9.70
N LEU A 5 31.26 36.58 8.58
CA LEU A 5 29.90 36.09 8.46
C LEU A 5 29.96 34.55 8.30
N VAL A 6 29.54 33.84 9.33
CA VAL A 6 29.30 32.39 9.25
C VAL A 6 27.93 32.17 8.63
N ALA A 7 27.92 31.76 7.38
CA ALA A 7 26.69 31.32 6.72
C ALA A 7 26.39 29.89 7.18
N SER A 8 25.37 29.72 8.02
CA SER A 8 24.85 28.42 8.40
C SER A 8 24.05 27.84 7.24
N LEU A 9 24.62 26.83 6.59
CA LEU A 9 23.92 26.02 5.59
C LEU A 9 22.97 25.06 6.32
N ALA A 10 21.67 25.37 6.36
CA ALA A 10 20.67 24.44 6.83
C ALA A 10 20.47 23.37 5.74
N LEU A 11 21.04 22.18 5.95
CA LEU A 11 20.72 21.01 5.16
C LEU A 11 19.29 20.58 5.53
N GLY A 12 18.33 20.86 4.65
CA GLY A 12 16.98 20.32 4.72
C GLY A 12 17.06 18.80 4.48
N ILE A 13 16.88 18.02 5.53
CA ILE A 13 16.69 16.58 5.41
C ILE A 13 15.28 16.39 4.85
N ALA A 14 15.18 16.15 3.53
CA ALA A 14 13.96 15.64 2.93
C ALA A 14 13.73 14.24 3.53
N GLY A 15 12.78 14.11 4.46
CA GLY A 15 12.38 12.84 5.03
C GLY A 15 11.79 11.96 3.92
N ALA A 16 12.56 10.99 3.42
CA ALA A 16 12.01 9.90 2.63
C ALA A 16 11.00 9.18 3.53
N ALA A 17 9.76 8.95 3.05
CA ALA A 17 8.80 8.09 3.73
C ALA A 17 9.41 6.68 3.77
N VAL A 18 9.98 6.32 4.91
CA VAL A 18 10.57 4.99 5.13
C VAL A 18 9.41 4.06 5.46
N ALA A 19 9.25 3.00 4.67
CA ALA A 19 8.37 1.89 5.03
C ALA A 19 8.79 1.37 6.41
N GLU A 20 7.82 1.22 7.29
CA GLU A 20 8.04 0.92 8.71
C GLU A 20 7.93 -0.58 8.98
N ASP A 21 8.66 -1.09 9.96
CA ASP A 21 8.49 -2.45 10.45
C ASP A 21 7.07 -2.63 11.00
N VAL A 22 6.33 -3.57 10.43
CA VAL A 22 4.95 -3.90 10.81
C VAL A 22 4.84 -5.29 11.44
N THR A 23 5.96 -5.84 11.92
CA THR A 23 5.98 -7.12 12.62
C THR A 23 5.03 -7.08 13.83
N GLY A 24 4.09 -8.03 13.89
CA GLY A 24 3.11 -8.12 14.96
C GLY A 24 2.01 -7.04 14.95
N VAL A 25 2.04 -6.11 14.00
CA VAL A 25 1.02 -5.07 13.86
C VAL A 25 -0.26 -5.67 13.28
N THR A 26 -1.39 -5.43 13.92
CA THR A 26 -2.70 -5.93 13.47
C THR A 26 -3.46 -4.93 12.60
N ARG A 27 -3.18 -3.65 12.76
CA ARG A 27 -3.82 -2.58 12.00
C ARG A 27 -2.78 -1.66 11.38
N MET A 28 -2.81 -1.54 10.07
CA MET A 28 -1.83 -0.77 9.32
C MET A 28 -2.48 0.11 8.25
N VAL A 29 -1.83 1.22 7.94
CA VAL A 29 -2.17 2.06 6.78
C VAL A 29 -1.18 1.72 5.68
N CYS A 30 -1.70 1.40 4.50
CA CYS A 30 -0.89 1.12 3.32
C CYS A 30 -1.15 2.18 2.25
N ALA A 31 -0.08 2.73 1.70
CA ALA A 31 -0.13 3.66 0.58
C ALA A 31 0.12 2.90 -0.72
N SER A 32 -0.71 3.16 -1.73
CA SER A 32 -0.51 2.66 -3.10
C SER A 32 0.42 3.63 -3.83
N GLY A 33 1.56 3.14 -4.33
CA GLY A 33 2.56 3.96 -5.01
C GLY A 33 2.46 3.87 -6.52
N GLN A 34 2.77 2.72 -7.08
CA GLN A 34 2.81 2.48 -8.53
C GLN A 34 1.91 1.32 -8.90
N ALA A 35 1.28 1.40 -10.07
CA ALA A 35 0.47 0.33 -10.60
C ALA A 35 0.87 0.02 -12.05
N GLN A 36 0.69 -1.24 -12.44
CA GLN A 36 0.83 -1.71 -13.80
C GLN A 36 -0.40 -2.52 -14.18
N ILE A 37 -0.96 -2.22 -15.35
CA ILE A 37 -2.06 -2.95 -15.95
C ILE A 37 -1.52 -3.85 -17.04
N CYS A 38 -2.02 -5.08 -17.11
CA CYS A 38 -1.85 -5.95 -18.27
C CYS A 38 -3.23 -6.40 -18.79
N LEU A 39 -3.40 -6.34 -20.10
CA LEU A 39 -4.61 -6.76 -20.80
C LEU A 39 -4.43 -8.15 -21.42
N GLU A 40 -5.52 -8.83 -21.70
CA GLU A 40 -5.49 -10.15 -22.36
C GLU A 40 -4.84 -10.13 -23.75
N THR A 41 -4.77 -8.95 -24.39
CA THR A 41 -4.05 -8.73 -25.65
C THR A 41 -2.53 -8.86 -25.51
N GLY A 42 -2.02 -8.88 -24.28
CA GLY A 42 -0.57 -8.89 -23.96
C GLY A 42 0.02 -7.50 -23.72
N ASP A 43 -0.76 -6.43 -23.92
CA ASP A 43 -0.29 -5.07 -23.65
C ASP A 43 -0.26 -4.80 -22.15
N CYS A 44 0.87 -4.29 -21.67
CA CYS A 44 1.05 -3.85 -20.30
C CYS A 44 1.53 -2.40 -20.28
N TYR A 45 1.00 -1.60 -19.38
CA TYR A 45 1.42 -0.20 -19.22
C TYR A 45 1.31 0.26 -17.76
N ALA A 46 2.14 1.25 -17.41
CA ALA A 46 2.10 1.87 -16.11
C ALA A 46 0.87 2.79 -15.98
N ALA A 47 0.23 2.75 -14.82
CA ALA A 47 -0.89 3.60 -14.48
C ALA A 47 -0.77 4.07 -13.03
N THR A 48 -1.43 5.17 -12.70
CA THR A 48 -1.57 5.56 -11.30
C THR A 48 -2.69 4.76 -10.65
N PRO A 49 -2.58 4.41 -9.36
CA PRO A 49 -3.62 3.60 -8.70
C PRO A 49 -5.03 4.18 -8.81
N TRP A 50 -5.19 5.48 -8.68
CA TRP A 50 -6.50 6.14 -8.74
C TRP A 50 -7.19 6.01 -10.13
N GLU A 51 -6.45 5.93 -11.22
CA GLU A 51 -7.01 5.67 -12.56
C GLU A 51 -7.70 4.31 -12.65
N LEU A 52 -7.35 3.41 -11.72
CA LEU A 52 -7.87 2.05 -11.62
C LEU A 52 -8.91 1.91 -10.52
N SER A 53 -9.38 3.01 -9.95
CA SER A 53 -10.24 3.02 -8.77
C SER A 53 -9.62 2.31 -7.56
N VAL A 54 -8.30 2.25 -7.50
CA VAL A 54 -7.54 1.80 -6.33
C VAL A 54 -7.32 3.00 -5.42
N PRO A 55 -7.75 2.97 -4.17
CA PRO A 55 -7.54 4.06 -3.24
C PRO A 55 -6.04 4.34 -3.01
N ASP A 56 -5.66 5.61 -2.85
CA ASP A 56 -4.29 5.99 -2.54
C ASP A 56 -3.83 5.41 -1.19
N PHE A 57 -4.77 5.32 -0.24
CA PHE A 57 -4.53 4.73 1.08
C PHE A 57 -5.63 3.74 1.44
N VAL A 58 -5.23 2.64 2.03
CA VAL A 58 -6.14 1.66 2.62
C VAL A 58 -5.72 1.33 4.05
N ILE A 59 -6.70 0.99 4.89
CA ILE A 59 -6.48 0.44 6.22
C ILE A 59 -6.66 -1.06 6.12
N ILE A 60 -5.63 -1.81 6.51
CA ILE A 60 -5.70 -3.25 6.65
C ILE A 60 -5.79 -3.58 8.13
N ASP A 61 -6.85 -4.26 8.52
CA ASP A 61 -7.07 -4.76 9.88
C ASP A 61 -7.12 -6.29 9.85
N THR A 62 -6.02 -6.91 10.25
CA THR A 62 -5.90 -8.38 10.22
C THR A 62 -6.72 -9.05 11.31
N LYS A 63 -7.07 -8.33 12.37
CA LYS A 63 -7.93 -8.84 13.45
C LYS A 63 -9.40 -8.84 13.04
N LYS A 64 -9.86 -7.78 12.38
CA LYS A 64 -11.22 -7.69 11.83
C LYS A 64 -11.37 -8.45 10.52
N GLY A 65 -10.28 -8.71 9.80
CA GLY A 65 -10.31 -9.33 8.49
C GLY A 65 -10.78 -8.40 7.39
N THR A 66 -10.45 -7.10 7.46
CA THR A 66 -10.96 -6.10 6.53
C THR A 66 -9.87 -5.25 5.89
N ILE A 67 -10.14 -4.84 4.65
CA ILE A 67 -9.45 -3.76 3.95
C ILE A 67 -10.47 -2.66 3.77
N SER A 68 -10.18 -1.46 4.25
CA SER A 68 -11.11 -0.32 4.17
C SER A 68 -10.42 0.95 3.69
N THR A 69 -11.20 1.87 3.15
CA THR A 69 -10.71 3.21 2.81
C THR A 69 -10.58 4.06 4.08
N THR A 70 -9.73 5.10 4.01
CA THR A 70 -9.60 6.06 5.11
C THR A 70 -10.77 7.04 5.11
N LYS A 71 -11.09 7.62 6.27
CA LYS A 71 -12.10 8.69 6.37
C LYS A 71 -11.71 9.91 5.54
N ALA A 72 -10.44 10.24 5.49
CA ALA A 72 -9.91 11.38 4.74
C ALA A 72 -10.13 11.26 3.23
N SER A 73 -10.26 10.05 2.68
CA SER A 73 -10.52 9.82 1.26
C SER A 73 -11.92 10.25 0.80
N GLY A 74 -12.87 10.40 1.72
CA GLY A 74 -14.28 10.61 1.41
C GLY A 74 -14.99 9.40 0.81
N LEU A 75 -14.29 8.27 0.68
CA LEU A 75 -14.83 7.00 0.23
C LEU A 75 -15.27 6.17 1.44
N ASP A 76 -16.36 5.44 1.29
CA ASP A 76 -16.87 4.51 2.30
C ASP A 76 -16.87 3.10 1.71
N ARG A 77 -15.69 2.52 1.57
CA ARG A 77 -15.48 1.16 1.04
C ARG A 77 -14.84 0.29 2.08
N SER A 78 -15.36 -0.90 2.26
CA SER A 78 -14.77 -1.93 3.10
C SER A 78 -14.97 -3.29 2.44
N THR A 79 -13.92 -4.09 2.44
CA THR A 79 -13.91 -5.45 1.88
C THR A 79 -13.36 -6.40 2.91
N GLU A 80 -14.03 -7.52 3.09
CA GLU A 80 -13.51 -8.63 3.89
C GLU A 80 -12.55 -9.47 3.04
N PHE A 81 -11.43 -9.86 3.63
CA PHE A 81 -10.59 -10.88 3.01
C PHE A 81 -10.96 -12.28 3.53
N THR A 82 -10.92 -13.27 2.64
CA THR A 82 -11.31 -14.65 2.93
C THR A 82 -10.18 -15.45 3.56
N LYS A 83 -8.95 -15.01 3.39
CA LYS A 83 -7.76 -15.65 3.95
C LYS A 83 -6.74 -14.62 4.39
N ALA A 84 -6.18 -14.82 5.58
CA ALA A 84 -5.05 -14.09 6.11
C ALA A 84 -4.07 -15.09 6.74
N GLU A 85 -2.79 -14.98 6.43
CA GLU A 85 -1.74 -15.83 6.98
C GLU A 85 -0.48 -15.00 7.22
N ARG A 86 0.12 -15.16 8.39
CA ARG A 86 1.46 -14.66 8.70
C ARG A 86 2.41 -15.84 8.74
N LYS A 87 3.40 -15.83 7.86
CA LYS A 87 4.37 -16.91 7.76
C LYS A 87 5.69 -16.39 7.21
N GLU A 88 6.79 -16.77 7.86
CA GLU A 88 8.15 -16.47 7.37
C GLU A 88 8.42 -14.99 7.09
N GLY A 89 7.90 -14.10 7.95
CA GLY A 89 8.07 -12.64 7.82
C GLY A 89 7.20 -11.99 6.76
N LEU A 90 6.22 -12.71 6.22
CA LEU A 90 5.26 -12.20 5.24
C LEU A 90 3.84 -12.28 5.77
N ILE A 91 3.03 -11.29 5.40
CA ILE A 91 1.59 -11.29 5.60
C ILE A 91 0.94 -11.53 4.23
N HIS A 92 0.15 -12.58 4.13
CA HIS A 92 -0.61 -12.93 2.94
C HIS A 92 -2.09 -12.67 3.18
N LEU A 93 -2.73 -11.90 2.29
CA LEU A 93 -4.16 -11.62 2.33
C LEU A 93 -4.76 -11.94 0.96
N GLN A 94 -5.92 -12.59 0.96
CA GLN A 94 -6.66 -12.93 -0.26
C GLN A 94 -8.14 -12.67 -0.09
N GLY A 95 -8.80 -12.26 -1.17
CA GLY A 95 -10.24 -12.05 -1.17
C GLY A 95 -10.80 -11.79 -2.55
N VAL A 96 -12.11 -11.57 -2.58
CA VAL A 96 -12.88 -11.24 -3.79
C VAL A 96 -13.78 -10.05 -3.50
N GLU A 97 -13.78 -9.07 -4.38
CA GLU A 97 -14.64 -7.90 -4.32
C GLU A 97 -15.07 -7.47 -5.72
N GLY A 98 -16.38 -7.33 -5.94
CA GLY A 98 -16.91 -6.73 -7.17
C GLY A 98 -16.41 -7.37 -8.47
N GLY A 99 -16.33 -8.70 -8.54
CA GLY A 99 -15.83 -9.43 -9.71
C GLY A 99 -14.30 -9.41 -9.85
N ARG A 100 -13.58 -8.99 -8.82
CA ARG A 100 -12.12 -8.97 -8.75
C ARG A 100 -11.63 -9.92 -7.66
N ALA A 101 -10.63 -10.74 -7.97
CA ALA A 101 -9.86 -11.46 -6.97
C ALA A 101 -8.59 -10.68 -6.66
N PHE A 102 -8.20 -10.60 -5.41
CA PHE A 102 -6.98 -9.93 -5.01
C PHE A 102 -6.11 -10.79 -4.09
N SER A 103 -4.81 -10.57 -4.18
CA SER A 103 -3.81 -11.17 -3.32
C SER A 103 -2.80 -10.11 -2.92
N PHE A 104 -2.61 -9.93 -1.62
CA PHE A 104 -1.64 -8.98 -1.06
C PHE A 104 -0.53 -9.73 -0.35
N VAL A 105 0.69 -9.29 -0.55
CA VAL A 105 1.88 -9.73 0.20
C VAL A 105 2.51 -8.52 0.84
N ILE A 106 2.65 -8.53 2.16
CA ILE A 106 3.31 -7.47 2.92
C ILE A 106 4.52 -8.07 3.63
N HIS A 107 5.68 -7.48 3.40
CA HIS A 107 6.90 -7.87 4.10
C HIS A 107 6.93 -7.20 5.48
N GLU A 108 6.92 -7.98 6.56
CA GLU A 108 6.73 -7.47 7.92
C GLU A 108 7.81 -6.47 8.36
N GLN A 109 9.08 -6.77 8.10
CA GLN A 109 10.18 -5.91 8.56
C GLN A 109 10.33 -4.60 7.77
N THR A 110 9.90 -4.59 6.51
CA THR A 110 10.06 -3.41 5.64
C THR A 110 8.76 -2.68 5.36
N GLY A 111 7.60 -3.28 5.64
CA GLY A 111 6.30 -2.74 5.28
C GLY A 111 6.02 -2.71 3.78
N ARG A 112 6.88 -3.28 2.93
CA ARG A 112 6.64 -3.30 1.48
C ARG A 112 5.40 -4.10 1.14
N LEU A 113 4.55 -3.51 0.33
CA LEU A 113 3.32 -4.11 -0.18
C LEU A 113 3.45 -4.43 -1.66
N THR A 114 3.10 -5.65 -2.03
CA THR A 114 2.80 -6.04 -3.41
C THR A 114 1.38 -6.58 -3.46
N ALA A 115 0.54 -6.00 -4.30
CA ALA A 115 -0.82 -6.44 -4.50
C ALA A 115 -1.03 -6.85 -5.95
N ALA A 116 -1.65 -8.01 -6.15
CA ALA A 116 -2.10 -8.48 -7.46
C ALA A 116 -3.62 -8.55 -7.46
N ILE A 117 -4.24 -7.97 -8.49
CA ILE A 117 -5.69 -7.91 -8.66
C ILE A 117 -6.01 -8.45 -10.04
N ALA A 118 -6.87 -9.43 -10.10
CA ALA A 118 -7.31 -10.04 -11.35
C ALA A 118 -8.82 -9.91 -11.55
N ARG A 119 -9.21 -9.55 -12.75
CA ARG A 119 -10.60 -9.58 -13.23
C ARG A 119 -10.60 -10.10 -14.66
N ASP A 120 -11.79 -10.34 -15.19
CA ASP A 120 -11.90 -10.85 -16.55
C ASP A 120 -11.16 -9.97 -17.58
N GLY A 121 -10.15 -10.54 -18.23
CA GLY A 121 -9.35 -9.89 -19.26
C GLY A 121 -8.32 -8.85 -18.79
N ILE A 122 -8.20 -8.60 -17.49
CA ILE A 122 -7.31 -7.56 -16.93
C ILE A 122 -6.62 -8.06 -15.66
N SER A 123 -5.33 -7.80 -15.56
CA SER A 123 -4.59 -7.94 -14.31
C SER A 123 -3.91 -6.62 -13.92
N VAL A 124 -3.85 -6.36 -12.63
CA VAL A 124 -3.24 -5.16 -12.08
C VAL A 124 -2.26 -5.56 -10.99
N THR A 125 -1.06 -5.00 -11.04
CA THR A 125 -0.09 -5.11 -9.95
C THR A 125 0.11 -3.74 -9.32
N VAL A 126 0.01 -3.66 -8.00
CA VAL A 126 0.22 -2.43 -7.24
C VAL A 126 1.38 -2.63 -6.27
N PHE A 127 2.32 -1.70 -6.27
CA PHE A 127 3.40 -1.64 -5.30
C PHE A 127 3.16 -0.49 -4.34
N GLY A 128 3.42 -0.72 -3.06
CA GLY A 128 3.18 0.27 -2.04
C GLY A 128 3.94 -0.02 -0.75
N ALA A 129 3.58 0.67 0.30
CA ALA A 129 4.19 0.56 1.61
C ALA A 129 3.15 0.68 2.72
N CYS A 130 3.35 -0.08 3.78
CA CYS A 130 2.51 -0.09 4.96
C CYS A 130 3.26 0.40 6.19
N THR A 131 2.54 1.08 7.07
CA THR A 131 3.00 1.49 8.40
C THR A 131 1.95 1.11 9.45
N ALA A 132 2.36 1.03 10.72
CA ALA A 132 1.40 0.84 11.79
C ALA A 132 0.38 2.00 11.82
N ALA A 133 -0.91 1.67 11.90
CA ALA A 133 -1.94 2.69 12.05
C ALA A 133 -1.96 3.18 13.50
N LYS A 134 -1.50 4.41 13.71
CA LYS A 134 -1.61 5.13 14.99
C LYS A 134 -2.90 5.98 14.91
N LEU A 135 -4.00 5.39 15.31
CA LEU A 135 -5.29 6.07 15.33
C LEU A 135 -5.83 6.09 16.74
#